data_644c1a775d8cef4b76ccf87ae03d7d8d
#
_entry.id   644c1a775d8cef4b76ccf87ae03d7d8d
#
_cell.length_a   1.000
_cell.length_b   1.000
_cell.length_c   1.000
_cell.angle_alpha   90.00
_cell.angle_beta   90.00
_cell.angle_gamma   90.00
#
_symmetry.space_group_name_H-M   'P 1'
#
loop_
_entity.id
_entity.type
_entity.pdbx_description
1 polymer ?
#
loop_
_entity_poly.entity_id
_entity_poly.type
_entity_poly.pdbx_seq_one_letter_code
_entity_poly.pdbx_strand_id
1 'polypeptide(L)'
;MALLLGVDTGGTYTDAVLIRDETTVIASAKALTTRGDLAIGVGQAVRHVLEAADVSAGQVAMASLSTTLATNALVEGQGGRVALIYVGFKERDLQAHGLAEALNGDPYLILGGGHDHAGAELSPLDEDALVAFLTAQKSQVSGFAVASQFATRNPIHEQRVAALVAQVTGRPVSASHQLSAKLNGPKRALTAVLNARLIGMIDRLIGRAEDVLTDIGVTAPLMVVRGDGALISAAQARARPIETILSGPAASIVGARWMTGA
;
A
#
# COMPACT_ATOMS: atom_id res chain seq x y z
N MET A 1 -5.20 -0.84 -31.83
CA MET A 1 -3.95 -1.44 -31.33
C MET A 1 -3.62 -0.75 -30.03
N ALA A 2 -3.68 -1.46 -28.91
CA ALA A 2 -3.38 -0.92 -27.59
C ALA A 2 -1.89 -1.09 -27.29
N LEU A 3 -1.24 0.00 -26.83
CA LEU A 3 0.14 -0.03 -26.35
C LEU A 3 0.13 -0.02 -24.83
N LEU A 4 0.76 -1.01 -24.21
CA LEU A 4 0.83 -1.19 -22.79
C LEU A 4 2.27 -0.99 -22.32
N LEU A 5 2.46 -0.12 -21.35
CA LEU A 5 3.75 0.18 -20.74
C LEU A 5 3.84 -0.53 -19.37
N GLY A 6 4.79 -1.43 -19.24
CA GLY A 6 5.14 -2.05 -17.96
C GLY A 6 6.44 -1.46 -17.40
N VAL A 7 6.45 -1.10 -16.12
CA VAL A 7 7.65 -0.63 -15.41
C VAL A 7 7.84 -1.44 -14.14
N ASP A 8 9.04 -1.98 -13.94
CA ASP A 8 9.42 -2.68 -12.70
C ASP A 8 10.58 -1.94 -12.04
N THR A 9 10.32 -1.42 -10.84
CA THR A 9 11.33 -0.70 -10.06
C THR A 9 11.92 -1.62 -9.00
N GLY A 10 13.09 -2.16 -9.30
CA GLY A 10 13.90 -2.95 -8.37
C GLY A 10 14.86 -2.10 -7.54
N GLY A 11 15.63 -2.75 -6.66
CA GLY A 11 16.60 -2.06 -5.79
C GLY A 11 17.83 -1.51 -6.52
N THR A 12 18.17 -2.02 -7.73
CA THR A 12 19.36 -1.65 -8.50
C THR A 12 19.02 -1.07 -9.86
N TYR A 13 18.07 -1.65 -10.55
CA TYR A 13 17.62 -1.23 -11.87
C TYR A 13 16.12 -1.06 -11.90
N THR A 14 15.69 -0.15 -12.76
CA THR A 14 14.31 0.02 -13.18
C THR A 14 14.21 -0.41 -14.63
N ASP A 15 13.37 -1.38 -14.90
CA ASP A 15 13.11 -1.93 -16.22
C ASP A 15 11.82 -1.37 -16.78
N ALA A 16 11.77 -1.07 -18.08
CA ALA A 16 10.55 -0.70 -18.79
C ALA A 16 10.38 -1.58 -20.04
N VAL A 17 9.15 -1.96 -20.31
CA VAL A 17 8.78 -2.77 -21.47
C VAL A 17 7.54 -2.17 -22.13
N LEU A 18 7.53 -2.12 -23.47
CA LEU A 18 6.37 -1.72 -24.27
C LEU A 18 5.83 -2.95 -25.00
N ILE A 19 4.55 -3.22 -24.80
CA ILE A 19 3.85 -4.40 -25.36
C ILE A 19 2.69 -3.89 -26.23
N ARG A 20 2.52 -4.50 -27.40
CA ARG A 20 1.40 -4.25 -28.31
C ARG A 20 0.39 -5.39 -28.21
N ASP A 21 -0.91 -5.00 -28.04
CA ASP A 21 -2.06 -5.90 -28.05
C ASP A 21 -1.89 -7.14 -27.14
N GLU A 22 -1.25 -6.93 -25.97
CA GLU A 22 -0.98 -7.96 -24.93
C GLU A 22 -0.12 -9.15 -25.40
N THR A 23 0.40 -9.13 -26.62
CA THR A 23 1.06 -10.30 -27.22
C THR A 23 2.49 -10.05 -27.70
N THR A 24 2.82 -8.83 -28.11
CA THR A 24 4.08 -8.56 -28.79
C THR A 24 4.91 -7.54 -28.02
N VAL A 25 6.07 -7.95 -27.51
CA VAL A 25 7.06 -7.02 -26.95
C VAL A 25 7.66 -6.21 -28.09
N ILE A 26 7.50 -4.88 -28.07
CA ILE A 26 8.01 -3.97 -29.09
C ILE A 26 9.42 -3.52 -28.75
N ALA A 27 9.62 -3.10 -27.49
CA ALA A 27 10.91 -2.66 -26.99
C ALA A 27 11.00 -2.89 -25.47
N SER A 28 12.24 -2.95 -24.99
CA SER A 28 12.56 -2.91 -23.57
C SER A 28 13.73 -1.99 -23.31
N ALA A 29 13.77 -1.38 -22.14
CA ALA A 29 14.84 -0.51 -21.70
C ALA A 29 15.10 -0.66 -20.22
N LYS A 30 16.28 -0.26 -19.79
CA LYS A 30 16.73 -0.35 -18.40
C LYS A 30 17.41 0.96 -18.00
N ALA A 31 17.16 1.41 -16.78
CA ALA A 31 17.84 2.54 -16.15
C ALA A 31 18.32 2.16 -14.75
N LEU A 32 19.27 2.90 -14.21
CA LEU A 32 19.68 2.73 -12.81
C LEU A 32 18.57 3.24 -11.88
N THR A 33 18.31 2.48 -10.83
CA THR A 33 17.36 2.91 -9.79
C THR A 33 18.03 3.96 -8.90
N THR A 34 17.40 5.12 -8.77
CA THR A 34 17.84 6.18 -7.86
C THR A 34 17.16 6.00 -6.51
N ARG A 35 17.85 5.49 -5.50
CA ARG A 35 17.26 5.14 -4.18
C ARG A 35 16.60 6.31 -3.46
N GLY A 36 17.07 7.55 -3.66
CA GLY A 36 16.49 8.75 -3.05
C GLY A 36 15.17 9.18 -3.68
N ASP A 37 14.98 8.90 -4.98
CA ASP A 37 13.75 9.19 -5.73
C ASP A 37 13.61 8.16 -6.87
N LEU A 38 12.82 7.13 -6.63
CA LEU A 38 12.62 6.03 -7.58
C LEU A 38 12.00 6.49 -8.91
N ALA A 39 11.26 7.61 -8.91
CA ALA A 39 10.63 8.14 -10.11
C ALA A 39 11.66 8.62 -11.16
N ILE A 40 12.87 8.98 -10.76
CA ILE A 40 13.95 9.33 -11.70
C ILE A 40 14.28 8.13 -12.59
N GLY A 41 14.51 6.97 -12.01
CA GLY A 41 14.75 5.73 -12.75
C GLY A 41 13.56 5.32 -13.62
N VAL A 42 12.33 5.47 -13.11
CA VAL A 42 11.10 5.25 -13.87
C VAL A 42 11.09 6.14 -15.13
N GLY A 43 11.31 7.45 -14.97
CA GLY A 43 11.29 8.40 -16.07
C GLY A 43 12.37 8.12 -17.14
N GLN A 44 13.58 7.75 -16.71
CA GLN A 44 14.66 7.38 -17.63
C GLN A 44 14.32 6.11 -18.43
N ALA A 45 13.87 5.05 -17.74
CA ALA A 45 13.50 3.80 -18.39
C ALA A 45 12.35 3.98 -19.38
N VAL A 46 11.34 4.80 -19.02
CA VAL A 46 10.18 5.08 -19.87
C VAL A 46 10.60 5.88 -21.12
N ARG A 47 11.44 6.93 -21.00
CA ARG A 47 11.94 7.65 -22.17
C ARG A 47 12.70 6.73 -23.12
N HIS A 48 13.64 5.94 -22.58
CA HIS A 48 14.44 5.04 -23.40
C HIS A 48 13.60 3.98 -24.12
N VAL A 49 12.56 3.43 -23.48
CA VAL A 49 11.72 2.41 -24.15
C VAL A 49 10.83 3.02 -25.24
N LEU A 50 10.31 4.24 -25.04
CA LEU A 50 9.53 4.96 -26.05
C LEU A 50 10.40 5.35 -27.26
N GLU A 51 11.62 5.84 -27.02
CA GLU A 51 12.62 6.15 -28.06
C GLU A 51 13.00 4.88 -28.85
N ALA A 52 13.31 3.79 -28.16
CA ALA A 52 13.67 2.52 -28.80
C ALA A 52 12.55 1.91 -29.64
N ALA A 53 11.31 2.19 -29.29
CA ALA A 53 10.12 1.72 -30.01
C ALA A 53 9.68 2.67 -31.13
N ASP A 54 10.24 3.88 -31.23
CA ASP A 54 9.79 4.97 -32.10
C ASP A 54 8.27 5.26 -31.90
N VAL A 55 7.85 5.36 -30.64
CA VAL A 55 6.44 5.52 -30.24
C VAL A 55 6.27 6.82 -29.46
N SER A 56 5.24 7.60 -29.79
CA SER A 56 4.89 8.77 -28.99
C SER A 56 4.20 8.38 -27.67
N ALA A 57 4.50 9.09 -26.59
CA ALA A 57 3.97 8.82 -25.25
C ALA A 57 2.44 8.81 -25.18
N GLY A 58 1.77 9.67 -25.95
CA GLY A 58 0.30 9.73 -26.01
C GLY A 58 -0.38 8.51 -26.63
N GLN A 59 0.37 7.59 -27.24
CA GLN A 59 -0.17 6.35 -27.81
C GLN A 59 -0.26 5.22 -26.74
N VAL A 60 0.35 5.40 -25.56
CA VAL A 60 0.25 4.45 -24.47
C VAL A 60 -1.18 4.44 -23.91
N ALA A 61 -1.80 3.28 -23.88
CA ALA A 61 -3.19 3.10 -23.43
C ALA A 61 -3.30 2.78 -21.93
N MET A 62 -2.25 2.19 -21.35
CA MET A 62 -2.16 1.89 -19.92
C MET A 62 -0.69 1.81 -19.50
N ALA A 63 -0.37 2.35 -18.33
CA ALA A 63 0.91 2.16 -17.67
C ALA A 63 0.72 1.29 -16.42
N SER A 64 1.65 0.35 -16.16
CA SER A 64 1.66 -0.47 -14.94
C SER A 64 3.00 -0.36 -14.22
N LEU A 65 2.95 -0.26 -12.90
CA LEU A 65 4.12 -0.16 -12.03
C LEU A 65 4.19 -1.36 -11.08
N SER A 66 5.28 -2.09 -11.13
CA SER A 66 5.72 -3.05 -10.13
C SER A 66 6.85 -2.47 -9.31
N THR A 67 6.94 -2.80 -8.03
CA THR A 67 7.99 -2.31 -7.15
C THR A 67 8.30 -3.27 -6.01
N THR A 68 9.57 -3.35 -5.63
CA THR A 68 9.99 -4.06 -4.41
C THR A 68 9.98 -3.16 -3.16
N LEU A 69 9.56 -1.88 -3.28
CA LEU A 69 9.66 -0.89 -2.20
C LEU A 69 8.92 -1.34 -0.94
N ALA A 70 7.67 -1.79 -1.06
CA ALA A 70 6.87 -2.23 0.09
C ALA A 70 7.51 -3.44 0.80
N THR A 71 8.00 -4.42 0.04
CA THR A 71 8.66 -5.61 0.57
C THR A 71 9.96 -5.24 1.30
N ASN A 72 10.81 -4.45 0.65
CA ASN A 72 12.08 -4.02 1.23
C ASN A 72 11.86 -3.17 2.48
N ALA A 73 10.90 -2.24 2.46
CA ALA A 73 10.58 -1.42 3.62
C ALA A 73 10.20 -2.25 4.84
N LEU A 74 9.38 -3.31 4.67
CA LEU A 74 9.01 -4.17 5.80
C LEU A 74 10.16 -5.05 6.29
N VAL A 75 10.95 -5.61 5.39
CA VAL A 75 12.10 -6.45 5.75
C VAL A 75 13.19 -5.63 6.47
N GLU A 76 13.44 -4.41 6.03
CA GLU A 76 14.44 -3.50 6.60
C GLU A 76 13.91 -2.69 7.80
N GLY A 77 12.65 -2.91 8.21
CA GLY A 77 12.02 -2.15 9.30
C GLY A 77 11.82 -0.67 9.00
N GLN A 78 11.79 -0.32 7.71
CA GLN A 78 11.54 1.04 7.24
C GLN A 78 10.04 1.35 7.22
N GLY A 79 9.73 2.63 7.13
CA GLY A 79 8.35 3.12 7.08
C GLY A 79 8.09 4.20 8.11
N GLY A 80 6.90 4.78 8.05
CA GLY A 80 6.51 5.82 8.99
C GLY A 80 6.21 5.26 10.38
N ARG A 81 6.54 6.02 11.43
CA ARG A 81 6.05 5.73 12.78
C ARG A 81 4.52 5.82 12.80
N VAL A 82 3.84 4.87 13.43
CA VAL A 82 2.37 4.80 13.45
C VAL A 82 1.84 4.64 14.86
N ALA A 83 0.54 4.89 15.08
CA ALA A 83 -0.11 4.59 16.34
C ALA A 83 -1.21 3.55 16.12
N LEU A 84 -1.28 2.55 17.00
CA LEU A 84 -2.35 1.54 16.98
C LEU A 84 -3.46 1.92 17.96
N ILE A 85 -4.71 1.93 17.47
CA ILE A 85 -5.93 2.01 18.28
C ILE A 85 -6.55 0.62 18.31
N TYR A 86 -6.61 -0.01 19.50
CA TYR A 86 -6.92 -1.42 19.69
C TYR A 86 -8.17 -1.55 20.53
N VAL A 87 -9.34 -1.74 19.89
CA VAL A 87 -10.66 -1.62 20.51
C VAL A 87 -11.23 -3.00 20.89
N GLY A 88 -11.58 -3.16 22.17
CA GLY A 88 -12.17 -4.39 22.69
C GLY A 88 -11.18 -5.52 22.99
N PHE A 89 -9.89 -5.28 22.82
CA PHE A 89 -8.81 -6.23 23.10
C PHE A 89 -8.13 -5.97 24.44
N LYS A 90 -7.28 -6.88 24.86
CA LYS A 90 -6.47 -6.79 26.08
C LYS A 90 -5.00 -6.65 25.73
N GLU A 91 -4.21 -6.14 26.65
CA GLU A 91 -2.76 -5.95 26.44
C GLU A 91 -2.03 -7.26 26.08
N ARG A 92 -2.43 -8.39 26.66
CA ARG A 92 -1.89 -9.71 26.31
C ARG A 92 -2.08 -10.07 24.82
N ASP A 93 -3.09 -9.51 24.15
CA ASP A 93 -3.39 -9.81 22.75
C ASP A 93 -2.40 -9.14 21.81
N LEU A 94 -1.64 -8.13 22.29
CA LEU A 94 -0.53 -7.52 21.55
C LEU A 94 0.63 -8.51 21.32
N GLN A 95 0.80 -9.50 22.18
CA GLN A 95 1.87 -10.51 22.05
C GLN A 95 1.54 -11.56 20.98
N ALA A 96 0.34 -11.54 20.42
CA ALA A 96 -0.08 -12.49 19.42
C ALA A 96 0.40 -12.12 18.02
N HIS A 97 0.87 -13.12 17.27
CA HIS A 97 1.18 -13.04 15.85
C HIS A 97 2.25 -11.99 15.44
N GLY A 98 3.16 -11.62 16.33
CA GLY A 98 4.21 -10.65 16.04
C GLY A 98 3.73 -9.19 16.03
N LEU A 99 2.57 -8.88 16.63
CA LEU A 99 2.03 -7.51 16.65
C LEU A 99 2.91 -6.58 17.50
N ALA A 100 3.38 -7.02 18.66
CA ALA A 100 4.27 -6.24 19.52
C ALA A 100 5.61 -5.94 18.82
N GLU A 101 6.19 -6.94 18.15
CA GLU A 101 7.41 -6.78 17.37
C GLU A 101 7.20 -5.81 16.20
N ALA A 102 6.06 -5.89 15.52
CA ALA A 102 5.73 -4.99 14.44
C ALA A 102 5.51 -3.54 14.91
N LEU A 103 5.01 -3.33 16.13
CA LEU A 103 4.90 -1.99 16.71
C LEU A 103 6.29 -1.38 17.00
N ASN A 104 7.24 -2.19 17.44
CA ASN A 104 8.64 -1.76 17.63
C ASN A 104 8.77 -0.45 18.43
N GLY A 105 8.02 -0.32 19.53
CA GLY A 105 8.00 0.88 20.38
C GLY A 105 7.10 2.02 19.85
N ASP A 106 6.32 1.80 18.82
CA ASP A 106 5.28 2.73 18.39
C ASP A 106 4.14 2.81 19.42
N PRO A 107 3.50 3.98 19.57
CA PRO A 107 2.44 4.16 20.54
C PRO A 107 1.20 3.33 20.20
N TYR A 108 0.53 2.87 21.24
CA TYR A 108 -0.78 2.23 21.10
C TYR A 108 -1.74 2.69 22.19
N LEU A 109 -3.03 2.56 21.91
CA LEU A 109 -4.12 2.81 22.86
C LEU A 109 -5.06 1.61 22.84
N ILE A 110 -5.28 1.01 24.01
CA ILE A 110 -6.30 -0.01 24.20
C ILE A 110 -7.56 0.70 24.74
N LEU A 111 -8.67 0.52 24.01
CA LEU A 111 -9.97 1.08 24.39
C LEU A 111 -10.98 0.00 24.71
N GLY A 112 -11.91 0.30 25.60
CA GLY A 112 -13.17 -0.40 25.71
C GLY A 112 -13.94 -0.33 24.39
N GLY A 113 -14.89 -1.23 24.20
CA GLY A 113 -15.63 -1.32 22.94
C GLY A 113 -15.59 -2.71 22.34
N GLY A 114 -15.69 -2.76 21.01
CA GLY A 114 -15.72 -4.00 20.26
C GLY A 114 -17.12 -4.59 20.20
N HIS A 115 -17.22 -5.71 19.49
CA HIS A 115 -18.47 -6.43 19.27
C HIS A 115 -18.28 -7.90 19.63
N ASP A 116 -19.37 -8.62 19.78
CA ASP A 116 -19.36 -10.06 19.92
C ASP A 116 -19.37 -10.77 18.54
N HIS A 117 -19.42 -12.10 18.57
CA HIS A 117 -19.44 -12.92 17.36
C HIS A 117 -20.71 -12.73 16.50
N ALA A 118 -21.79 -12.22 17.07
CA ALA A 118 -23.04 -11.90 16.38
C ALA A 118 -23.05 -10.45 15.85
N GLY A 119 -22.08 -9.62 16.25
CA GLY A 119 -21.99 -8.20 15.87
C GLY A 119 -22.71 -7.26 16.84
N ALA A 120 -23.13 -7.74 18.01
CA ALA A 120 -23.68 -6.88 19.06
C ALA A 120 -22.55 -6.14 19.78
N GLU A 121 -22.78 -4.86 20.10
CA GLU A 121 -21.82 -4.03 20.81
C GLU A 121 -21.61 -4.54 22.25
N LEU A 122 -20.33 -4.71 22.64
CA LEU A 122 -19.96 -5.16 23.98
C LEU A 122 -19.90 -4.02 24.99
N SER A 123 -19.45 -2.87 24.58
CA SER A 123 -19.46 -1.63 25.35
C SER A 123 -19.27 -0.42 24.43
N PRO A 124 -19.71 0.78 24.83
CA PRO A 124 -19.50 2.01 24.06
C PRO A 124 -18.02 2.30 23.86
N LEU A 125 -17.71 2.97 22.75
CA LEU A 125 -16.36 3.48 22.50
C LEU A 125 -16.07 4.69 23.40
N ASP A 126 -14.93 4.68 24.10
CA ASP A 126 -14.46 5.84 24.87
C ASP A 126 -13.83 6.88 23.95
N GLU A 127 -14.68 7.79 23.44
CA GLU A 127 -14.25 8.82 22.50
C GLU A 127 -13.37 9.90 23.14
N ASP A 128 -13.56 10.20 24.43
CA ASP A 128 -12.76 11.22 25.13
C ASP A 128 -11.30 10.74 25.29
N ALA A 129 -11.10 9.50 25.72
CA ALA A 129 -9.78 8.90 25.79
C ALA A 129 -9.13 8.80 24.39
N LEU A 130 -9.92 8.46 23.35
CA LEU A 130 -9.44 8.44 21.98
C LEU A 130 -8.97 9.81 21.51
N VAL A 131 -9.77 10.87 21.67
CA VAL A 131 -9.43 12.25 21.24
C VAL A 131 -8.19 12.76 21.98
N ALA A 132 -8.06 12.48 23.28
CA ALA A 132 -6.86 12.83 24.04
C ALA A 132 -5.61 12.16 23.47
N PHE A 133 -5.67 10.85 23.18
CA PHE A 133 -4.57 10.11 22.56
C PHE A 133 -4.22 10.64 21.16
N LEU A 134 -5.21 10.85 20.30
CA LEU A 134 -5.01 11.39 18.96
C LEU A 134 -4.32 12.75 18.99
N THR A 135 -4.75 13.62 19.90
CA THR A 135 -4.17 14.96 20.09
C THR A 135 -2.70 14.88 20.51
N ALA A 136 -2.37 13.96 21.40
CA ALA A 136 -0.99 13.76 21.87
C ALA A 136 -0.08 13.15 20.77
N GLN A 137 -0.63 12.30 19.90
CA GLN A 137 0.18 11.56 18.93
C GLN A 137 0.25 12.21 17.53
N LYS A 138 -0.65 13.14 17.17
CA LYS A 138 -0.78 13.67 15.79
C LYS A 138 0.50 14.24 15.16
N SER A 139 1.41 14.76 15.97
CA SER A 139 2.71 15.28 15.49
C SER A 139 3.84 14.27 15.54
N GLN A 140 3.64 13.13 16.22
CA GLN A 140 4.68 12.13 16.47
C GLN A 140 4.61 10.94 15.51
N VAL A 141 3.46 10.75 14.82
CA VAL A 141 3.23 9.63 13.92
C VAL A 141 2.84 10.08 12.52
N SER A 142 3.13 9.27 11.52
CA SER A 142 2.78 9.51 10.12
C SER A 142 1.37 9.02 9.76
N GLY A 143 0.79 8.14 10.58
CA GLY A 143 -0.53 7.56 10.37
C GLY A 143 -1.00 6.73 11.55
N PHE A 144 -2.22 6.24 11.45
CA PHE A 144 -2.87 5.44 12.47
C PHE A 144 -3.35 4.11 11.90
N ALA A 145 -3.32 3.08 12.76
CA ALA A 145 -3.97 1.81 12.50
C ALA A 145 -5.10 1.60 13.51
N VAL A 146 -6.21 1.06 13.09
CA VAL A 146 -7.29 0.67 14.00
C VAL A 146 -7.71 -0.77 13.77
N ALA A 147 -7.86 -1.52 14.87
CA ALA A 147 -8.45 -2.84 14.86
C ALA A 147 -9.44 -2.98 16.02
N SER A 148 -10.65 -3.44 15.70
CA SER A 148 -11.68 -3.70 16.68
C SER A 148 -12.04 -5.18 16.73
N GLN A 149 -12.40 -5.65 17.92
CA GLN A 149 -12.89 -7.01 18.12
C GLN A 149 -14.15 -7.22 17.29
N PHE A 150 -14.16 -8.28 16.48
CA PHE A 150 -15.23 -8.61 15.53
C PHE A 150 -15.62 -7.50 14.54
N ALA A 151 -14.70 -6.60 14.19
CA ALA A 151 -14.95 -5.56 13.18
C ALA A 151 -15.39 -6.12 11.80
N THR A 152 -15.11 -7.38 11.51
CA THR A 152 -15.57 -8.07 10.29
C THR A 152 -17.08 -8.43 10.36
N ARG A 153 -17.68 -8.40 11.53
CA ARG A 153 -19.14 -8.56 11.75
C ARG A 153 -19.85 -7.22 11.83
N ASN A 154 -19.23 -6.29 12.58
CA ASN A 154 -19.74 -4.94 12.75
C ASN A 154 -18.56 -3.94 12.81
N PRO A 155 -18.30 -3.17 11.73
CA PRO A 155 -17.14 -2.29 11.65
C PRO A 155 -17.36 -0.90 12.28
N ILE A 156 -18.50 -0.64 12.93
CA ILE A 156 -18.91 0.72 13.30
C ILE A 156 -17.89 1.42 14.21
N HIS A 157 -17.24 0.71 15.15
CA HIS A 157 -16.19 1.29 15.98
C HIS A 157 -14.94 1.66 15.17
N GLU A 158 -14.50 0.82 14.23
CA GLU A 158 -13.36 1.18 13.37
C GLU A 158 -13.70 2.37 12.46
N GLN A 159 -14.93 2.44 11.95
CA GLN A 159 -15.39 3.56 11.13
C GLN A 159 -15.45 4.86 11.97
N ARG A 160 -15.93 4.78 13.22
CA ARG A 160 -15.96 5.94 14.11
C ARG A 160 -14.58 6.41 14.50
N VAL A 161 -13.68 5.49 14.83
CA VAL A 161 -12.26 5.81 15.07
C VAL A 161 -11.63 6.46 13.85
N ALA A 162 -11.85 5.92 12.66
CA ALA A 162 -11.30 6.48 11.43
C ALA A 162 -11.78 7.92 11.18
N ALA A 163 -13.07 8.19 11.41
CA ALA A 163 -13.63 9.53 11.30
C ALA A 163 -12.98 10.52 12.29
N LEU A 164 -12.79 10.10 13.56
CA LEU A 164 -12.14 10.93 14.58
C LEU A 164 -10.66 11.16 14.27
N VAL A 165 -9.92 10.15 13.78
CA VAL A 165 -8.53 10.31 13.32
C VAL A 165 -8.46 11.37 12.23
N ALA A 166 -9.31 11.29 11.21
CA ALA A 166 -9.33 12.27 10.13
C ALA A 166 -9.64 13.70 10.65
N GLN A 167 -10.65 13.82 11.52
CA GLN A 167 -11.08 15.10 12.07
C GLN A 167 -10.03 15.75 12.97
N VAL A 168 -9.39 14.99 13.87
CA VAL A 168 -8.48 15.52 14.91
C VAL A 168 -7.07 15.69 14.38
N THR A 169 -6.64 14.84 13.46
CA THR A 169 -5.22 14.74 13.07
C THR A 169 -4.94 15.07 11.61
N GLY A 170 -5.90 14.89 10.71
CA GLY A 170 -5.69 14.95 9.26
C GLY A 170 -4.75 13.84 8.72
N ARG A 171 -4.37 12.86 9.55
CA ARG A 171 -3.46 11.79 9.17
C ARG A 171 -4.21 10.61 8.55
N PRO A 172 -3.53 9.81 7.69
CA PRO A 172 -4.13 8.60 7.16
C PRO A 172 -4.38 7.57 8.25
N VAL A 173 -5.43 6.76 8.05
CA VAL A 173 -5.80 5.67 8.95
C VAL A 173 -6.02 4.38 8.18
N SER A 174 -5.51 3.28 8.69
CA SER A 174 -5.72 1.93 8.18
C SER A 174 -6.70 1.18 9.08
N ALA A 175 -7.92 0.94 8.60
CA ALA A 175 -8.94 0.19 9.32
C ALA A 175 -8.86 -1.31 8.97
N SER A 176 -8.77 -2.17 9.99
CA SER A 176 -8.49 -3.59 9.82
C SER A 176 -9.55 -4.34 9.01
N HIS A 177 -10.83 -3.96 9.15
CA HIS A 177 -11.95 -4.58 8.42
C HIS A 177 -11.89 -4.33 6.90
N GLN A 178 -11.22 -3.24 6.46
CA GLN A 178 -11.04 -2.94 5.05
C GLN A 178 -9.93 -3.78 4.39
N LEU A 179 -8.98 -4.28 5.20
CA LEU A 179 -7.81 -5.01 4.72
C LEU A 179 -7.98 -6.54 4.78
N SER A 180 -8.84 -7.03 5.67
CA SER A 180 -9.03 -8.48 5.83
C SER A 180 -10.41 -8.83 6.39
N ALA A 181 -11.06 -9.80 5.77
CA ALA A 181 -12.33 -10.37 6.24
C ALA A 181 -12.14 -11.50 7.29
N LYS A 182 -10.89 -11.82 7.68
CA LYS A 182 -10.61 -12.92 8.63
C LYS A 182 -10.95 -12.49 10.05
N LEU A 183 -11.47 -13.44 10.85
CA LEU A 183 -11.90 -13.18 12.24
C LEU A 183 -10.75 -12.91 13.22
N ASN A 184 -9.51 -13.33 12.93
CA ASN A 184 -8.37 -13.17 13.83
C ASN A 184 -8.01 -11.67 14.00
N GLY A 185 -8.46 -11.07 15.11
CA GLY A 185 -8.27 -9.65 15.43
C GLY A 185 -6.80 -9.22 15.49
N PRO A 186 -5.92 -9.90 16.27
CA PRO A 186 -4.50 -9.56 16.31
C PRO A 186 -3.80 -9.60 14.94
N LYS A 187 -4.11 -10.61 14.11
CA LYS A 187 -3.59 -10.64 12.72
C LYS A 187 -4.09 -9.48 11.87
N ARG A 188 -5.36 -9.08 12.01
CA ARG A 188 -5.88 -7.91 11.32
C ARG A 188 -5.20 -6.62 11.80
N ALA A 189 -4.97 -6.50 13.13
CA ALA A 189 -4.24 -5.37 13.70
C ALA A 189 -2.82 -5.28 13.14
N LEU A 190 -2.08 -6.40 13.08
CA LEU A 190 -0.77 -6.48 12.44
C LEU A 190 -0.83 -5.98 10.98
N THR A 191 -1.78 -6.47 10.19
CA THR A 191 -1.94 -6.02 8.80
C THR A 191 -2.22 -4.53 8.71
N ALA A 192 -3.06 -3.98 9.61
CA ALA A 192 -3.37 -2.55 9.64
C ALA A 192 -2.16 -1.69 10.03
N VAL A 193 -1.35 -2.12 11.00
CA VAL A 193 -0.09 -1.46 11.39
C VAL A 193 0.89 -1.43 10.23
N LEU A 194 1.14 -2.57 9.58
CA LEU A 194 2.05 -2.66 8.45
C LEU A 194 1.56 -1.82 7.26
N ASN A 195 0.25 -1.84 6.98
CA ASN A 195 -0.34 -0.99 5.94
C ASN A 195 -0.14 0.50 6.23
N ALA A 196 -0.44 0.93 7.46
CA ALA A 196 -0.29 2.34 7.86
C ALA A 196 1.15 2.84 7.70
N ARG A 197 2.16 2.00 8.00
CA ARG A 197 3.58 2.32 7.83
C ARG A 197 3.98 2.59 6.37
N LEU A 198 3.35 1.89 5.44
CA LEU A 198 3.68 1.95 4.02
C LEU A 198 2.98 3.10 3.29
N ILE A 199 1.87 3.63 3.80
CA ILE A 199 1.03 4.61 3.09
C ILE A 199 1.87 5.78 2.56
N GLY A 200 2.64 6.44 3.40
CA GLY A 200 3.41 7.61 3.00
C GLY A 200 4.52 7.32 1.98
N MET A 201 5.08 6.11 1.99
CA MET A 201 6.11 5.71 1.02
C MET A 201 5.51 5.42 -0.34
N ILE A 202 4.44 4.64 -0.38
CA ILE A 202 3.78 4.24 -1.63
C ILE A 202 3.04 5.44 -2.25
N ASP A 203 2.43 6.29 -1.44
CA ASP A 203 1.80 7.52 -1.92
C ASP A 203 2.82 8.43 -2.63
N ARG A 204 4.00 8.65 -2.03
CA ARG A 204 5.08 9.42 -2.67
C ARG A 204 5.58 8.77 -3.96
N LEU A 205 5.81 7.45 -3.96
CA LEU A 205 6.25 6.75 -5.17
C LEU A 205 5.25 6.91 -6.31
N ILE A 206 3.97 6.62 -6.04
CA ILE A 206 2.91 6.70 -7.05
C ILE A 206 2.75 8.14 -7.54
N GLY A 207 2.70 9.13 -6.64
CA GLY A 207 2.57 10.54 -7.02
C GLY A 207 3.72 10.99 -7.92
N ARG A 208 4.96 10.70 -7.52
CA ARG A 208 6.13 11.03 -8.33
C ARG A 208 6.18 10.28 -9.66
N ALA A 209 5.72 9.03 -9.71
CA ALA A 209 5.64 8.29 -10.95
C ALA A 209 4.58 8.89 -11.90
N GLU A 210 3.40 9.27 -11.38
CA GLU A 210 2.36 9.96 -12.16
C GLU A 210 2.85 11.31 -12.70
N ASP A 211 3.54 12.12 -11.88
CA ASP A 211 4.13 13.41 -12.31
C ASP A 211 5.09 13.18 -13.47
N VAL A 212 6.04 12.27 -13.33
CA VAL A 212 7.05 11.96 -14.36
C VAL A 212 6.43 11.41 -15.63
N LEU A 213 5.43 10.52 -15.54
CA LEU A 213 4.71 10.00 -16.70
C LEU A 213 3.97 11.14 -17.45
N THR A 214 3.34 12.04 -16.70
CA THR A 214 2.66 13.22 -17.25
C THR A 214 3.65 14.15 -17.95
N ASP A 215 4.81 14.42 -17.36
CA ASP A 215 5.88 15.26 -17.94
C ASP A 215 6.45 14.66 -19.25
N ILE A 216 6.44 13.34 -19.38
CA ILE A 216 6.85 12.63 -20.60
C ILE A 216 5.74 12.70 -21.68
N GLY A 217 4.50 12.98 -21.28
CA GLY A 217 3.33 12.98 -22.16
C GLY A 217 2.53 11.67 -22.16
N VAL A 218 2.77 10.78 -21.20
CA VAL A 218 1.94 9.58 -20.96
C VAL A 218 0.72 10.00 -20.15
N THR A 219 -0.44 10.03 -20.79
CA THR A 219 -1.73 10.41 -20.16
C THR A 219 -2.57 9.20 -19.76
N ALA A 220 -2.05 8.01 -20.01
CA ALA A 220 -2.70 6.74 -19.66
C ALA A 220 -2.84 6.56 -18.14
N PRO A 221 -3.87 5.83 -17.66
CA PRO A 221 -4.00 5.54 -16.24
C PRO A 221 -2.81 4.69 -15.74
N LEU A 222 -2.31 5.05 -14.56
CA LEU A 222 -1.30 4.25 -13.86
C LEU A 222 -1.98 3.18 -13.03
N MET A 223 -1.64 1.93 -13.30
CA MET A 223 -2.01 0.76 -12.51
C MET A 223 -0.81 0.29 -11.69
N VAL A 224 -1.06 -0.40 -10.58
CA VAL A 224 -0.01 -0.95 -9.73
C VAL A 224 -0.18 -2.46 -9.63
N VAL A 225 0.92 -3.20 -9.72
CA VAL A 225 0.89 -4.65 -9.59
C VAL A 225 0.72 -5.04 -8.13
N ARG A 226 -0.24 -5.91 -7.86
CA ARG A 226 -0.53 -6.51 -6.55
C ARG A 226 0.32 -7.76 -6.34
N GLY A 227 0.48 -8.20 -5.09
CA GLY A 227 1.28 -9.38 -4.72
C GLY A 227 0.79 -10.72 -5.24
N ASP A 228 -0.37 -10.77 -5.88
CA ASP A 228 -0.89 -11.95 -6.60
C ASP A 228 -0.78 -11.81 -8.14
N GLY A 229 -0.15 -10.73 -8.61
CA GLY A 229 0.04 -10.43 -10.02
C GLY A 229 -1.11 -9.68 -10.70
N ALA A 230 -2.22 -9.42 -10.01
CA ALA A 230 -3.31 -8.61 -10.55
C ALA A 230 -2.94 -7.11 -10.56
N LEU A 231 -3.61 -6.35 -11.42
CA LEU A 231 -3.48 -4.89 -11.46
C LEU A 231 -4.57 -4.24 -10.60
N ILE A 232 -4.18 -3.25 -9.82
CA ILE A 232 -5.08 -2.37 -9.07
C ILE A 232 -4.83 -0.92 -9.45
N SER A 233 -5.82 -0.05 -9.25
CA SER A 233 -5.64 1.38 -9.52
C SER A 233 -4.62 2.01 -8.57
N ALA A 234 -3.97 3.08 -9.00
CA ALA A 234 -3.07 3.87 -8.16
C ALA A 234 -3.76 4.31 -6.85
N ALA A 235 -5.03 4.69 -6.90
CA ALA A 235 -5.82 5.05 -5.71
C ALA A 235 -5.99 3.89 -4.72
N GLN A 236 -6.25 2.69 -5.20
CA GLN A 236 -6.32 1.48 -4.35
C GLN A 236 -4.96 1.14 -3.74
N ALA A 237 -3.87 1.24 -4.52
CA ALA A 237 -2.52 0.99 -4.02
C ALA A 237 -2.10 1.99 -2.94
N ARG A 238 -2.49 3.27 -3.05
CA ARG A 238 -2.28 4.30 -2.02
C ARG A 238 -3.04 3.98 -0.73
N ALA A 239 -4.28 3.51 -0.83
CA ALA A 239 -5.10 3.15 0.33
C ALA A 239 -4.64 1.84 0.99
N ARG A 240 -4.19 0.87 0.19
CA ARG A 240 -3.84 -0.49 0.62
C ARG A 240 -2.44 -0.91 0.14
N PRO A 241 -1.39 -0.17 0.49
CA PRO A 241 -0.03 -0.48 0.04
C PRO A 241 0.45 -1.88 0.47
N ILE A 242 -0.11 -2.46 1.52
CA ILE A 242 0.18 -3.83 1.95
C ILE A 242 -0.12 -4.87 0.85
N GLU A 243 -1.05 -4.58 -0.06
CA GLU A 243 -1.39 -5.47 -1.17
C GLU A 243 -0.32 -5.49 -2.28
N THR A 244 0.62 -4.53 -2.28
CA THR A 244 1.71 -4.47 -3.26
C THR A 244 2.96 -5.25 -2.84
N ILE A 245 2.94 -5.87 -1.66
CA ILE A 245 4.04 -6.72 -1.19
C ILE A 245 4.19 -7.90 -2.14
N LEU A 246 5.46 -8.22 -2.49
CA LEU A 246 5.83 -9.28 -3.44
C LEU A 246 5.33 -9.05 -4.87
N SER A 247 4.96 -7.82 -5.26
CA SER A 247 4.50 -7.52 -6.62
C SER A 247 5.55 -7.84 -7.70
N GLY A 248 6.84 -7.59 -7.45
CA GLY A 248 7.93 -7.94 -8.38
C GLY A 248 8.02 -9.45 -8.67
N PRO A 249 8.15 -10.33 -7.64
CA PRO A 249 8.07 -11.78 -7.83
C PRO A 249 6.78 -12.24 -8.51
N ALA A 250 5.63 -11.67 -8.14
CA ALA A 250 4.34 -12.03 -8.76
C ALA A 250 4.31 -11.66 -10.25
N ALA A 251 4.75 -10.44 -10.60
CA ALA A 251 4.86 -10.00 -12.00
C ALA A 251 5.79 -10.92 -12.81
N SER A 252 6.93 -11.33 -12.22
CA SER A 252 7.87 -12.26 -12.87
C SER A 252 7.25 -13.62 -13.15
N ILE A 253 6.46 -14.16 -12.22
CA ILE A 253 5.76 -15.46 -12.40
C ILE A 253 4.70 -15.33 -13.50
N VAL A 254 3.90 -14.26 -13.47
CA VAL A 254 2.87 -14.00 -14.50
C VAL A 254 3.52 -13.83 -15.87
N GLY A 255 4.61 -13.07 -15.96
CA GLY A 255 5.36 -12.88 -17.20
C GLY A 255 5.97 -14.17 -17.74
N ALA A 256 6.58 -14.98 -16.88
CA ALA A 256 7.14 -16.29 -17.26
C ALA A 256 6.06 -17.23 -17.79
N ARG A 257 4.92 -17.28 -17.12
CA ARG A 257 3.77 -18.08 -17.55
C ARG A 257 3.25 -17.64 -18.93
N TRP A 258 3.12 -16.33 -19.14
CA TRP A 258 2.71 -15.76 -20.42
C TRP A 258 3.70 -16.12 -21.53
N MET A 259 5.02 -16.01 -21.28
CA MET A 259 6.06 -16.32 -22.27
C MET A 259 6.13 -17.80 -22.64
N THR A 260 5.83 -18.69 -21.70
CA THR A 260 5.89 -20.16 -21.91
C THR A 260 4.58 -20.76 -22.39
N GLY A 261 3.47 -20.00 -22.38
CA GLY A 261 2.13 -20.51 -22.72
C GLY A 261 1.57 -21.49 -21.70
N ALA A 262 2.09 -21.51 -20.46
CA ALA A 262 1.74 -22.48 -19.41
C ALA A 262 0.51 -22.03 -18.60
#